data_0517d4282c16507b91d8f19d41cc73cd
#
_entry.id   0517d4282c16507b91d8f19d41cc73cd
#
_cell.length_a   1.000
_cell.length_b   1.000
_cell.length_c   1.000
_cell.angle_alpha   90.00
_cell.angle_beta   90.00
_cell.angle_gamma   90.00
#
_symmetry.space_group_name_H-M   'P 1'
#
loop_
_entity.id
_entity.type
_entity.pdbx_description
1 polymer ?
#
loop_
_entity_poly.entity_id
_entity_poly.type
_entity_poly.pdbx_seq_one_letter_code
_entity_poly.pdbx_strand_id
1 'polypeptide(L)'
;YYASRGLGDVYKRQLELNKKKKKDALFNTAFELFTTKGLTKTTISDIVDQAGVAKGTFYLYFKDKYDIRNKLVSHKTGELFFRAHEAVQNAHISEFDRQVHFIIDYILTELNKDRTLLLFISKNLAWGVFKGAFEEKMPDDEYNFYQSYLDMLAQSGLHYKNPELMLFTIIELVGSTCYSCILYQQPVSLAEYRPYLHRTISGIMETFSQDHTTCEVLSSDTKTHVDHTA
;
A
#
# COMPACT_ATOMS: atom_id res chain seq x y z
N TYR A 1 -33.66 3.22 -33.95
CA TYR A 1 -32.20 2.94 -33.93
C TYR A 1 -31.50 3.47 -32.69
N TYR A 2 -31.95 4.56 -32.09
CA TYR A 2 -31.40 5.13 -30.88
C TYR A 2 -31.85 4.40 -29.59
N ALA A 3 -33.02 3.80 -29.56
CA ALA A 3 -33.53 3.08 -28.39
C ALA A 3 -32.80 1.74 -28.12
N SER A 4 -32.26 1.08 -29.15
CA SER A 4 -31.57 -0.20 -29.00
C SER A 4 -30.13 -0.05 -28.43
N ARG A 5 -29.48 1.10 -28.68
CA ARG A 5 -28.18 1.41 -28.08
C ARG A 5 -28.27 1.64 -26.56
N GLY A 6 -29.28 2.40 -26.11
CA GLY A 6 -29.48 2.66 -24.69
C GLY A 6 -29.78 1.40 -23.85
N LEU A 7 -30.55 0.45 -24.41
CA LEU A 7 -30.83 -0.84 -23.72
C LEU A 7 -29.58 -1.71 -23.60
N GLY A 8 -28.73 -1.73 -24.64
CA GLY A 8 -27.48 -2.48 -24.62
C GLY A 8 -26.47 -1.95 -23.55
N ASP A 9 -26.40 -0.64 -23.42
CA ASP A 9 -25.51 0.01 -22.42
C ASP A 9 -26.02 -0.17 -20.98
N VAL A 10 -27.33 -0.08 -20.76
CA VAL A 10 -27.97 -0.37 -19.46
C VAL A 10 -27.74 -1.83 -19.06
N TYR A 11 -27.92 -2.76 -20.01
CA TYR A 11 -27.70 -4.19 -19.75
C TYR A 11 -26.22 -4.51 -19.43
N LYS A 12 -25.27 -3.94 -20.18
CA LYS A 12 -23.83 -4.08 -19.90
C LYS A 12 -23.49 -3.55 -18.50
N ARG A 13 -23.95 -2.35 -18.18
CA ARG A 13 -23.75 -1.73 -16.86
C ARG A 13 -24.30 -2.60 -15.73
N GLN A 14 -25.49 -3.20 -15.92
CA GLN A 14 -26.08 -4.10 -14.94
C GLN A 14 -25.26 -5.38 -14.77
N LEU A 15 -24.70 -5.95 -15.85
CA LEU A 15 -23.82 -7.11 -15.80
C LEU A 15 -22.53 -6.80 -15.03
N GLU A 16 -21.92 -5.65 -15.28
CA GLU A 16 -20.70 -5.23 -14.58
C GLU A 16 -20.96 -4.98 -13.10
N LEU A 17 -22.07 -4.33 -12.75
CA LEU A 17 -22.48 -4.17 -11.36
C LEU A 17 -22.71 -5.52 -10.65
N ASN A 18 -23.30 -6.49 -11.34
CA ASN A 18 -23.50 -7.82 -10.77
C ASN A 18 -22.18 -8.59 -10.60
N LYS A 19 -21.22 -8.42 -11.53
CA LYS A 19 -19.87 -8.97 -11.40
C LYS A 19 -19.15 -8.36 -10.21
N LYS A 20 -19.18 -7.03 -10.08
CA LYS A 20 -18.58 -6.29 -8.96
C LYS A 20 -19.16 -6.76 -7.62
N LYS A 21 -20.48 -6.81 -7.48
CA LYS A 21 -21.15 -7.31 -6.27
C LYS A 21 -20.69 -8.71 -5.85
N LYS A 22 -20.54 -9.63 -6.82
CA LYS A 22 -20.07 -11.01 -6.54
C LYS A 22 -18.60 -11.03 -6.10
N LYS A 23 -17.74 -10.22 -6.73
CA LYS A 23 -16.32 -10.08 -6.36
C LYS A 23 -16.20 -9.50 -4.96
N ASP A 24 -16.94 -8.42 -4.66
CA ASP A 24 -16.95 -7.78 -3.34
C ASP A 24 -17.45 -8.73 -2.24
N ALA A 25 -18.49 -9.53 -2.52
CA ALA A 25 -18.98 -10.54 -1.61
C ALA A 25 -17.90 -11.60 -1.30
N LEU A 26 -17.17 -12.06 -2.33
CA LEU A 26 -16.04 -12.98 -2.16
C LEU A 26 -14.90 -12.35 -1.34
N PHE A 27 -14.55 -11.09 -1.59
CA PHE A 27 -13.52 -10.38 -0.84
C PHE A 27 -13.89 -10.20 0.63
N ASN A 28 -15.11 -9.72 0.91
CA ASN A 28 -15.57 -9.50 2.27
C ASN A 28 -15.61 -10.80 3.07
N THR A 29 -16.16 -11.88 2.47
CA THR A 29 -16.20 -13.20 3.08
C THR A 29 -14.81 -13.79 3.30
N ALA A 30 -13.92 -13.66 2.32
CA ALA A 30 -12.53 -14.12 2.46
C ALA A 30 -11.80 -13.37 3.57
N PHE A 31 -11.98 -12.04 3.68
CA PHE A 31 -11.41 -11.25 4.76
C PHE A 31 -11.87 -11.72 6.13
N GLU A 32 -13.17 -11.89 6.30
CA GLU A 32 -13.77 -12.40 7.55
C GLU A 32 -13.20 -13.77 7.92
N LEU A 33 -13.22 -14.72 6.99
CA LEU A 33 -12.74 -16.09 7.24
C LEU A 33 -11.22 -16.13 7.49
N PHE A 34 -10.44 -15.36 6.76
CA PHE A 34 -8.98 -15.33 6.96
C PHE A 34 -8.58 -14.69 8.29
N THR A 35 -9.36 -13.73 8.77
CA THR A 35 -9.10 -13.04 10.04
C THR A 35 -9.65 -13.79 11.27
N THR A 36 -10.72 -14.56 11.12
CA THR A 36 -11.34 -15.33 12.21
C THR A 36 -10.86 -16.78 12.28
N LYS A 37 -10.94 -17.51 11.17
CA LYS A 37 -10.59 -18.96 11.07
C LYS A 37 -9.13 -19.18 10.71
N GLY A 38 -8.52 -18.19 10.06
CA GLY A 38 -7.14 -18.24 9.54
C GLY A 38 -7.06 -18.82 8.13
N LEU A 39 -6.06 -18.37 7.36
CA LEU A 39 -5.87 -18.77 5.96
C LEU A 39 -5.75 -20.29 5.76
N THR A 40 -5.00 -20.98 6.63
CA THR A 40 -4.74 -22.42 6.52
C THR A 40 -6.02 -23.22 6.64
N LYS A 41 -6.88 -22.88 7.59
CA LYS A 41 -8.13 -23.59 7.89
C LYS A 41 -9.30 -23.20 6.98
N THR A 42 -9.18 -22.12 6.21
CA THR A 42 -10.22 -21.66 5.28
C THR A 42 -10.10 -22.40 3.95
N THR A 43 -11.22 -22.94 3.46
CA THR A 43 -11.33 -23.58 2.14
C THR A 43 -12.05 -22.66 1.15
N ILE A 44 -11.88 -22.92 -0.16
CA ILE A 44 -12.65 -22.21 -1.19
C ILE A 44 -14.16 -22.47 -1.02
N SER A 45 -14.55 -23.68 -0.60
CA SER A 45 -15.94 -24.01 -0.33
C SER A 45 -16.50 -23.14 0.79
N ASP A 46 -15.78 -22.98 1.90
CA ASP A 46 -16.21 -22.08 2.98
C ASP A 46 -16.47 -20.65 2.45
N ILE A 47 -15.57 -20.13 1.58
CA ILE A 47 -15.71 -18.78 1.03
C ILE A 47 -16.94 -18.65 0.13
N VAL A 48 -17.14 -19.57 -0.81
CA VAL A 48 -18.26 -19.47 -1.77
C VAL A 48 -19.62 -19.73 -1.13
N ASP A 49 -19.68 -20.66 -0.19
CA ASP A 49 -20.90 -21.01 0.53
C ASP A 49 -21.36 -19.83 1.38
N GLN A 50 -20.44 -19.19 2.12
CA GLN A 50 -20.77 -18.03 2.94
C GLN A 50 -21.02 -16.77 2.09
N ALA A 51 -20.33 -16.59 0.96
CA ALA A 51 -20.55 -15.47 0.03
C ALA A 51 -21.84 -15.64 -0.81
N GLY A 52 -22.49 -16.80 -0.77
CA GLY A 52 -23.70 -17.09 -1.53
C GLY A 52 -23.46 -17.14 -3.06
N VAL A 53 -22.29 -17.60 -3.51
CA VAL A 53 -21.94 -17.69 -4.92
C VAL A 53 -21.55 -19.12 -5.33
N ALA A 54 -21.76 -19.47 -6.59
CA ALA A 54 -21.32 -20.78 -7.10
C ALA A 54 -19.78 -20.87 -7.13
N LYS A 55 -19.23 -22.07 -6.87
CA LYS A 55 -17.78 -22.34 -6.90
C LYS A 55 -17.13 -21.97 -8.24
N GLY A 56 -17.84 -22.17 -9.36
CA GLY A 56 -17.39 -21.70 -10.68
C GLY A 56 -17.21 -20.18 -10.76
N THR A 57 -18.03 -19.41 -10.04
CA THR A 57 -17.89 -17.95 -9.98
C THR A 57 -16.59 -17.53 -9.30
N PHE A 58 -16.13 -18.25 -8.28
CA PHE A 58 -14.83 -18.00 -7.64
C PHE A 58 -13.69 -18.09 -8.66
N TYR A 59 -13.67 -19.16 -9.46
CA TYR A 59 -12.60 -19.39 -10.43
C TYR A 59 -12.62 -18.46 -11.64
N LEU A 60 -13.67 -17.67 -11.83
CA LEU A 60 -13.67 -16.57 -12.79
C LEU A 60 -12.80 -15.39 -12.36
N TYR A 61 -12.59 -15.22 -11.04
CA TYR A 61 -11.87 -14.09 -10.46
C TYR A 61 -10.53 -14.46 -9.84
N PHE A 62 -10.42 -15.68 -9.28
CA PHE A 62 -9.30 -16.10 -8.46
C PHE A 62 -8.85 -17.51 -8.82
N LYS A 63 -7.52 -17.71 -8.88
CA LYS A 63 -6.92 -19.03 -9.18
C LYS A 63 -7.08 -19.98 -7.99
N ASP A 64 -6.83 -19.48 -6.78
CA ASP A 64 -6.90 -20.24 -5.53
C ASP A 64 -7.08 -19.29 -4.32
N LYS A 65 -7.05 -19.84 -3.11
CA LYS A 65 -7.20 -19.06 -1.88
C LYS A 65 -6.01 -18.13 -1.57
N TYR A 66 -4.86 -18.36 -2.15
CA TYR A 66 -3.70 -17.50 -1.99
C TYR A 66 -3.79 -16.31 -2.95
N ASP A 67 -4.33 -16.53 -4.14
CA ASP A 67 -4.60 -15.47 -5.11
C ASP A 67 -5.63 -14.46 -4.57
N ILE A 68 -6.78 -14.94 -4.05
CA ILE A 68 -7.76 -14.03 -3.42
C ILE A 68 -7.17 -13.32 -2.20
N ARG A 69 -6.33 -13.99 -1.38
CA ARG A 69 -5.63 -13.33 -0.25
C ARG A 69 -4.75 -12.19 -0.74
N ASN A 70 -3.90 -12.43 -1.76
CA ASN A 70 -2.97 -11.42 -2.26
C ASN A 70 -3.73 -10.23 -2.83
N LYS A 71 -4.74 -10.48 -3.67
CA LYS A 71 -5.61 -9.43 -4.22
C LYS A 71 -6.39 -8.68 -3.14
N LEU A 72 -6.80 -9.36 -2.07
CA LEU A 72 -7.49 -8.74 -0.94
C LEU A 72 -6.54 -7.83 -0.14
N VAL A 73 -5.29 -8.25 0.08
CA VAL A 73 -4.28 -7.37 0.71
C VAL A 73 -4.07 -6.12 -0.14
N SER A 74 -3.88 -6.29 -1.45
CA SER A 74 -3.74 -5.17 -2.39
C SER A 74 -4.95 -4.24 -2.37
N HIS A 75 -6.15 -4.79 -2.40
CA HIS A 75 -7.40 -4.02 -2.38
C HIS A 75 -7.56 -3.23 -1.07
N LYS A 76 -7.36 -3.88 0.09
CA LYS A 76 -7.47 -3.21 1.41
C LYS A 76 -6.39 -2.15 1.60
N THR A 77 -5.19 -2.40 1.11
CA THR A 77 -4.11 -1.41 1.14
C THR A 77 -4.44 -0.23 0.20
N GLY A 78 -4.92 -0.50 -1.01
CA GLY A 78 -5.35 0.53 -1.96
C GLY A 78 -6.48 1.42 -1.41
N GLU A 79 -7.52 0.84 -0.79
CA GLU A 79 -8.58 1.59 -0.12
C GLU A 79 -8.04 2.53 0.98
N LEU A 80 -7.05 2.06 1.74
CA LEU A 80 -6.45 2.85 2.82
C LEU A 80 -5.65 4.04 2.27
N PHE A 81 -4.85 3.81 1.23
CA PHE A 81 -4.09 4.88 0.57
C PHE A 81 -4.99 5.87 -0.17
N PHE A 82 -6.05 5.40 -0.81
CA PHE A 82 -7.04 6.26 -1.46
C PHE A 82 -7.66 7.24 -0.47
N ARG A 83 -8.14 6.74 0.67
CA ARG A 83 -8.72 7.59 1.73
C ARG A 83 -7.70 8.57 2.31
N ALA A 84 -6.45 8.14 2.47
CA ALA A 84 -5.37 9.00 2.94
C ALA A 84 -5.09 10.13 1.92
N HIS A 85 -5.08 9.80 0.63
CA HIS A 85 -4.89 10.79 -0.44
C HIS A 85 -6.04 11.80 -0.50
N GLU A 86 -7.30 11.36 -0.44
CA GLU A 86 -8.46 12.25 -0.35
C GLU A 86 -8.35 13.18 0.86
N ALA A 87 -7.91 12.67 2.01
CA ALA A 87 -7.72 13.48 3.21
C ALA A 87 -6.63 14.54 3.03
N VAL A 88 -5.53 14.24 2.32
CA VAL A 88 -4.50 15.23 1.94
C VAL A 88 -5.08 16.33 1.06
N GLN A 89 -5.85 15.96 0.03
CA GLN A 89 -6.47 16.93 -0.87
C GLN A 89 -7.44 17.86 -0.10
N ASN A 90 -8.25 17.29 0.78
CA ASN A 90 -9.17 18.07 1.61
C ASN A 90 -8.47 18.98 2.63
N ALA A 91 -7.28 18.60 3.08
CA ALA A 91 -6.45 19.41 3.98
C ALA A 91 -5.65 20.49 3.25
N HIS A 92 -5.70 20.54 1.89
CA HIS A 92 -4.98 21.50 1.05
C HIS A 92 -3.47 21.55 1.34
N ILE A 93 -2.86 20.39 1.61
CA ILE A 93 -1.43 20.28 1.85
C ILE A 93 -0.71 20.24 0.50
N SER A 94 0.14 21.23 0.23
CA SER A 94 0.86 21.37 -1.05
C SER A 94 2.30 20.84 -1.01
N GLU A 95 2.97 20.90 0.15
CA GLU A 95 4.36 20.49 0.32
C GLU A 95 4.46 18.96 0.35
N PHE A 96 5.28 18.38 -0.52
CA PHE A 96 5.42 16.93 -0.68
C PHE A 96 5.81 16.21 0.62
N ASP A 97 6.79 16.75 1.37
CA ASP A 97 7.21 16.19 2.65
C ASP A 97 6.03 16.12 3.64
N ARG A 98 5.25 17.18 3.75
CA ARG A 98 4.06 17.21 4.60
C ARG A 98 2.96 16.27 4.11
N GLN A 99 2.79 16.10 2.80
CA GLN A 99 1.84 15.13 2.23
C GLN A 99 2.22 13.71 2.63
N VAL A 100 3.51 13.35 2.50
CA VAL A 100 4.01 12.03 2.89
C VAL A 100 3.79 11.76 4.38
N HIS A 101 4.15 12.70 5.26
CA HIS A 101 3.93 12.57 6.70
C HIS A 101 2.45 12.45 7.05
N PHE A 102 1.60 13.27 6.44
CA PHE A 102 0.15 13.21 6.66
C PHE A 102 -0.46 11.88 6.24
N ILE A 103 -0.08 11.36 5.06
CA ILE A 103 -0.53 10.04 4.57
C ILE A 103 -0.14 8.95 5.56
N ILE A 104 1.11 8.94 6.03
CA ILE A 104 1.59 7.95 6.99
C ILE A 104 0.82 8.06 8.30
N ASP A 105 0.63 9.26 8.84
CA ASP A 105 -0.12 9.47 10.07
C ASP A 105 -1.58 9.06 9.96
N TYR A 106 -2.21 9.33 8.82
CA TYR A 106 -3.57 8.89 8.53
C TYR A 106 -3.66 7.36 8.54
N ILE A 107 -2.79 6.70 7.78
CA ILE A 107 -2.74 5.23 7.68
C ILE A 107 -2.50 4.59 9.06
N LEU A 108 -1.52 5.08 9.82
CA LEU A 108 -1.23 4.56 11.14
C LEU A 108 -2.38 4.78 12.13
N THR A 109 -3.10 5.88 11.99
CA THR A 109 -4.28 6.17 12.81
C THR A 109 -5.41 5.19 12.50
N GLU A 110 -5.68 4.93 11.22
CA GLU A 110 -6.70 3.96 10.81
C GLU A 110 -6.33 2.52 11.22
N LEU A 111 -5.08 2.12 11.02
CA LEU A 111 -4.59 0.80 11.43
C LEU A 111 -4.58 0.61 12.97
N ASN A 112 -4.39 1.68 13.74
CA ASN A 112 -4.50 1.63 15.19
C ASN A 112 -5.96 1.46 15.68
N LYS A 113 -6.94 1.95 14.91
CA LYS A 113 -8.38 1.74 15.17
C LYS A 113 -8.81 0.32 14.79
N ASP A 114 -8.30 -0.23 13.68
CA ASP A 114 -8.62 -1.57 13.18
C ASP A 114 -7.43 -2.52 13.27
N ARG A 115 -7.28 -3.14 14.44
CA ARG A 115 -6.21 -4.11 14.68
C ARG A 115 -6.34 -5.38 13.83
N THR A 116 -7.55 -5.72 13.39
CA THR A 116 -7.79 -6.88 12.50
C THR A 116 -7.20 -6.61 11.13
N LEU A 117 -7.46 -5.42 10.59
CA LEU A 117 -6.86 -4.97 9.33
C LEU A 117 -5.34 -4.87 9.43
N LEU A 118 -4.80 -4.29 10.52
CA LEU A 118 -3.36 -4.22 10.77
C LEU A 118 -2.72 -5.61 10.74
N LEU A 119 -3.27 -6.58 11.49
CA LEU A 119 -2.77 -7.95 11.55
C LEU A 119 -2.86 -8.65 10.19
N PHE A 120 -3.92 -8.41 9.44
CA PHE A 120 -4.10 -9.00 8.12
C PHE A 120 -3.07 -8.45 7.12
N ILE A 121 -2.91 -7.13 7.05
CA ILE A 121 -1.95 -6.48 6.16
C ILE A 121 -0.52 -6.87 6.55
N SER A 122 -0.11 -6.71 7.80
CA SER A 122 1.27 -6.93 8.24
C SER A 122 1.76 -8.36 8.05
N LYS A 123 0.89 -9.36 8.21
CA LYS A 123 1.23 -10.77 8.00
C LYS A 123 1.36 -11.16 6.54
N ASN A 124 0.78 -10.39 5.64
CA ASN A 124 0.63 -10.75 4.24
C ASN A 124 1.26 -9.75 3.27
N LEU A 125 1.66 -8.58 3.78
CA LEU A 125 2.27 -7.53 2.98
C LEU A 125 3.75 -7.87 2.74
N ALA A 126 4.04 -8.44 1.57
CA ALA A 126 5.39 -8.46 1.03
C ALA A 126 5.47 -7.43 -0.10
N TRP A 127 6.65 -6.84 -0.34
CA TRP A 127 6.82 -5.86 -1.41
C TRP A 127 6.27 -6.34 -2.76
N GLY A 128 6.45 -7.63 -3.10
CA GLY A 128 5.90 -8.21 -4.33
C GLY A 128 4.37 -8.19 -4.40
N VAL A 129 3.68 -8.38 -3.27
CA VAL A 129 2.20 -8.26 -3.19
C VAL A 129 1.79 -6.79 -3.29
N PHE A 130 2.54 -5.91 -2.65
CA PHE A 130 2.32 -4.47 -2.71
C PHE A 130 2.58 -3.92 -4.12
N LYS A 131 3.68 -4.33 -4.77
CA LYS A 131 4.00 -3.98 -6.15
C LYS A 131 2.95 -4.52 -7.13
N GLY A 132 2.50 -5.74 -6.95
CA GLY A 132 1.41 -6.32 -7.73
C GLY A 132 0.11 -5.50 -7.65
N ALA A 133 -0.15 -4.84 -6.51
CA ALA A 133 -1.26 -3.91 -6.36
C ALA A 133 -1.10 -2.65 -7.24
N PHE A 134 0.14 -2.28 -7.58
CA PHE A 134 0.42 -1.15 -8.46
C PHE A 134 0.36 -1.51 -9.94
N GLU A 135 0.74 -2.74 -10.29
CA GLU A 135 0.84 -3.21 -11.68
C GLU A 135 -0.46 -3.82 -12.19
N GLU A 136 -1.20 -4.52 -11.34
CA GLU A 136 -2.53 -5.01 -11.68
C GLU A 136 -3.56 -3.88 -11.59
N LYS A 137 -3.83 -3.24 -12.73
CA LYS A 137 -5.07 -2.45 -12.88
C LYS A 137 -6.24 -3.40 -12.65
N MET A 138 -6.76 -3.43 -11.44
CA MET A 138 -8.07 -4.03 -11.21
C MET A 138 -9.04 -3.28 -12.12
N PRO A 139 -9.82 -3.94 -13.01
CA PRO A 139 -10.69 -3.27 -13.97
C PRO A 139 -11.69 -2.29 -13.35
N ASP A 140 -11.88 -2.39 -12.03
CA ASP A 140 -12.86 -1.61 -11.25
C ASP A 140 -12.21 -0.61 -10.27
N ASP A 141 -10.87 -0.58 -10.12
CA ASP A 141 -10.19 0.37 -9.24
C ASP A 141 -9.68 1.54 -10.10
N GLU A 142 -10.40 2.66 -10.07
CA GLU A 142 -10.00 3.93 -10.72
C GLU A 142 -8.74 4.52 -10.08
N TYR A 143 -8.37 4.08 -8.87
CA TYR A 143 -7.26 4.59 -8.09
C TYR A 143 -6.04 3.68 -8.19
N ASN A 144 -4.93 4.26 -8.67
CA ASN A 144 -3.62 3.65 -8.66
C ASN A 144 -2.72 4.44 -7.70
N PHE A 145 -2.46 3.86 -6.53
CA PHE A 145 -1.63 4.52 -5.51
C PHE A 145 -0.25 4.93 -6.02
N TYR A 146 0.42 4.05 -6.78
CA TYR A 146 1.76 4.36 -7.29
C TYR A 146 1.73 5.51 -8.29
N GLN A 147 0.74 5.55 -9.17
CA GLN A 147 0.57 6.69 -10.08
C GLN A 147 0.28 7.97 -9.29
N SER A 148 -0.59 7.93 -8.30
CA SER A 148 -0.87 9.09 -7.43
C SER A 148 0.37 9.57 -6.68
N TYR A 149 1.23 8.66 -6.22
CA TYR A 149 2.52 9.01 -5.63
C TYR A 149 3.45 9.70 -6.64
N LEU A 150 3.56 9.19 -7.87
CA LEU A 150 4.34 9.80 -8.93
C LEU A 150 3.80 11.17 -9.34
N ASP A 151 2.48 11.32 -9.38
CA ASP A 151 1.81 12.59 -9.69
C ASP A 151 2.07 13.63 -8.58
N MET A 152 1.99 13.25 -7.31
CA MET A 152 2.36 14.10 -6.17
C MET A 152 3.83 14.55 -6.27
N LEU A 153 4.71 13.62 -6.60
CA LEU A 153 6.12 13.90 -6.77
C LEU A 153 6.38 14.87 -7.94
N ALA A 154 5.76 14.63 -9.10
CA ALA A 154 5.86 15.49 -10.26
C ALA A 154 5.36 16.92 -9.99
N GLN A 155 4.26 17.04 -9.24
CA GLN A 155 3.67 18.34 -8.87
C GLN A 155 4.54 19.11 -7.87
N SER A 156 5.34 18.42 -7.05
CA SER A 156 6.23 19.06 -6.08
C SER A 156 7.41 19.79 -6.72
N GLY A 157 7.77 19.45 -7.96
CA GLY A 157 8.99 19.94 -8.63
C GLY A 157 10.29 19.39 -8.03
N LEU A 158 10.23 18.49 -7.04
CA LEU A 158 11.40 17.87 -6.44
C LEU A 158 11.88 16.68 -7.28
N HIS A 159 13.20 16.46 -7.30
CA HIS A 159 13.81 15.38 -8.05
C HIS A 159 14.49 14.39 -7.11
N TYR A 160 14.15 13.11 -7.24
CA TYR A 160 14.70 12.03 -6.44
C TYR A 160 15.37 10.98 -7.34
N LYS A 161 16.52 10.45 -6.92
CA LYS A 161 17.32 9.48 -7.71
C LYS A 161 16.61 8.16 -7.82
N ASN A 162 15.82 7.66 -7.13
CA ASN A 162 15.12 6.38 -7.25
C ASN A 162 13.81 6.40 -6.44
N PRO A 163 12.75 7.04 -6.99
CA PRO A 163 11.51 7.23 -6.25
C PRO A 163 10.86 5.90 -5.79
N GLU A 164 10.98 4.83 -6.58
CA GLU A 164 10.44 3.52 -6.22
C GLU A 164 11.19 2.93 -5.00
N LEU A 165 12.52 3.01 -4.99
CA LEU A 165 13.31 2.53 -3.86
C LEU A 165 13.09 3.37 -2.60
N MET A 166 12.91 4.68 -2.74
CA MET A 166 12.54 5.58 -1.64
C MET A 166 11.21 5.17 -1.03
N LEU A 167 10.18 4.99 -1.85
CA LEU A 167 8.86 4.55 -1.41
C LEU A 167 8.93 3.18 -0.73
N PHE A 168 9.64 2.22 -1.33
CA PHE A 168 9.89 0.90 -0.73
C PHE A 168 10.50 1.02 0.66
N THR A 169 11.57 1.82 0.80
CA THR A 169 12.28 1.99 2.07
C THR A 169 11.38 2.58 3.15
N ILE A 170 10.55 3.57 2.80
CA ILE A 170 9.58 4.18 3.72
C ILE A 170 8.53 3.16 4.15
N ILE A 171 7.95 2.40 3.21
CA ILE A 171 6.90 1.41 3.50
C ILE A 171 7.42 0.31 4.41
N GLU A 172 8.61 -0.25 4.13
CA GLU A 172 9.22 -1.30 4.95
C GLU A 172 9.56 -0.78 6.36
N LEU A 173 10.09 0.43 6.47
CA LEU A 173 10.34 1.06 7.77
C LEU A 173 9.04 1.18 8.57
N VAL A 174 8.02 1.83 8.00
CA VAL A 174 6.74 2.08 8.65
C VAL A 174 6.06 0.77 9.02
N GLY A 175 5.98 -0.17 8.08
CA GLY A 175 5.30 -1.46 8.26
C GLY A 175 5.94 -2.29 9.37
N SER A 176 7.27 -2.35 9.42
CA SER A 176 8.00 -3.13 10.41
C SER A 176 7.97 -2.49 11.81
N THR A 177 8.29 -1.20 11.90
CA THR A 177 8.45 -0.53 13.20
C THR A 177 7.13 -0.21 13.88
N CYS A 178 6.13 0.28 13.12
CA CYS A 178 4.86 0.71 13.69
C CYS A 178 3.97 -0.47 14.12
N TYR A 179 4.14 -1.65 13.51
CA TYR A 179 3.43 -2.86 13.92
C TYR A 179 3.61 -3.17 15.40
N SER A 180 4.87 -3.18 15.87
CA SER A 180 5.18 -3.45 17.27
C SER A 180 4.69 -2.33 18.21
N CYS A 181 4.82 -1.07 17.79
CA CYS A 181 4.35 0.07 18.55
C CYS A 181 2.83 0.09 18.71
N ILE A 182 2.07 -0.33 17.69
CA ILE A 182 0.60 -0.36 17.73
C ILE A 182 0.09 -1.56 18.55
N LEU A 183 0.61 -2.77 18.31
CA LEU A 183 0.07 -3.99 18.93
C LEU A 183 0.56 -4.22 20.34
N TYR A 184 1.84 -3.98 20.58
CA TYR A 184 2.50 -4.36 21.82
C TYR A 184 2.96 -3.17 22.64
N GLN A 185 2.90 -1.95 22.10
CA GLN A 185 3.45 -0.73 22.69
C GLN A 185 4.95 -0.88 23.04
N GLN A 186 5.68 -1.57 22.18
CA GLN A 186 7.10 -1.87 22.37
C GLN A 186 7.92 -1.50 21.14
N PRO A 187 9.15 -0.97 21.33
CA PRO A 187 9.76 -0.60 22.61
C PRO A 187 9.09 0.60 23.28
N VAL A 188 8.28 1.37 22.52
CA VAL A 188 7.50 2.52 22.97
C VAL A 188 6.13 2.53 22.30
N SER A 189 5.21 3.36 22.78
CA SER A 189 3.90 3.57 22.13
C SER A 189 4.05 4.25 20.75
N LEU A 190 3.06 4.09 19.88
CA LEU A 190 3.05 4.79 18.59
C LEU A 190 3.13 6.31 18.75
N ALA A 191 2.49 6.87 19.78
CA ALA A 191 2.52 8.30 20.05
C ALA A 191 3.94 8.81 20.37
N GLU A 192 4.69 8.06 21.17
CA GLU A 192 6.08 8.36 21.51
C GLU A 192 7.03 8.14 20.32
N TYR A 193 6.76 7.13 19.48
CA TYR A 193 7.58 6.83 18.30
C TYR A 193 7.40 7.82 17.16
N ARG A 194 6.21 8.39 16.98
CA ARG A 194 5.84 9.24 15.83
C ARG A 194 6.84 10.37 15.53
N PRO A 195 7.36 11.15 16.48
CA PRO A 195 8.34 12.20 16.20
C PRO A 195 9.67 11.66 15.63
N TYR A 196 10.09 10.49 16.07
CA TYR A 196 11.29 9.81 15.55
C TYR A 196 11.05 9.28 14.13
N LEU A 197 9.89 8.66 13.91
CA LEU A 197 9.48 8.16 12.62
C LEU A 197 9.50 9.28 11.56
N HIS A 198 8.86 10.41 11.84
CA HIS A 198 8.84 11.56 10.92
C HIS A 198 10.25 12.03 10.58
N ARG A 199 11.11 12.21 11.58
CA ARG A 199 12.51 12.63 11.36
C ARG A 199 13.29 11.62 10.50
N THR A 200 13.07 10.33 10.73
CA THR A 200 13.72 9.27 9.95
C THR A 200 13.24 9.27 8.52
N ILE A 201 11.94 9.47 8.28
CA ILE A 201 11.36 9.55 6.94
C ILE A 201 11.91 10.76 6.18
N SER A 202 11.98 11.95 6.80
CA SER A 202 12.60 13.12 6.19
C SER A 202 14.07 12.85 5.82
N GLY A 203 14.84 12.18 6.69
CA GLY A 203 16.21 11.77 6.39
C GLY A 203 16.34 10.77 5.24
N ILE A 204 15.37 9.84 5.10
CA ILE A 204 15.29 8.96 3.92
C ILE A 204 15.05 9.81 2.67
N MET A 205 14.08 10.71 2.69
CA MET A 205 13.78 11.56 1.54
C MET A 205 14.98 12.42 1.14
N GLU A 206 15.69 13.01 2.10
CA GLU A 206 16.94 13.74 1.86
C GLU A 206 18.00 12.86 1.18
N THR A 207 18.17 11.61 1.62
CA THR A 207 19.16 10.67 1.04
C THR A 207 18.89 10.40 -0.44
N PHE A 208 17.64 10.40 -0.87
CA PHE A 208 17.27 10.18 -2.25
C PHE A 208 17.15 11.48 -3.07
N SER A 209 17.18 12.66 -2.44
CA SER A 209 17.10 13.96 -3.13
C SER A 209 18.29 14.18 -4.06
N GLN A 210 18.03 14.74 -5.25
CA GLN A 210 19.09 15.13 -6.20
C GLN A 210 19.65 16.52 -5.92
N ASP A 211 18.94 17.31 -5.13
CA ASP A 211 19.31 18.71 -4.85
C ASP A 211 20.43 18.83 -3.81
N HIS A 212 20.87 17.74 -3.18
CA HIS A 212 22.02 17.70 -2.29
C HIS A 212 23.30 17.27 -3.02
N THR A 213 23.88 18.21 -3.77
CA THR A 213 25.30 18.16 -4.16
C THR A 213 26.16 18.52 -2.95
N THR A 214 26.24 17.64 -1.95
CA THR A 214 27.30 17.74 -0.90
C THR A 214 27.33 16.48 -0.04
N CYS A 215 28.09 15.49 -0.49
CA CYS A 215 28.84 14.57 0.37
C CYS A 215 29.86 13.77 -0.47
N GLU A 216 30.69 14.47 -1.24
CA GLU A 216 32.00 13.97 -1.66
C GLU A 216 33.07 14.48 -0.70
N VAL A 217 33.05 14.08 0.54
CA VAL A 217 34.21 14.26 1.43
C VAL A 217 34.29 13.03 2.33
N LEU A 218 34.68 11.90 1.79
CA LEU A 218 35.27 10.76 2.53
C LEU A 218 36.03 9.79 1.60
N SER A 219 36.78 10.30 0.60
CA SER A 219 37.66 9.42 -0.18
C SER A 219 38.99 10.08 -0.63
N SER A 220 39.52 11.05 0.11
CA SER A 220 40.80 11.68 -0.25
C SER A 220 41.91 11.64 0.80
N ASP A 221 41.77 10.84 1.88
CA ASP A 221 42.87 10.73 2.87
C ASP A 221 43.30 9.29 3.10
N THR A 222 43.85 8.64 2.06
CA THR A 222 44.74 7.47 2.26
C THR A 222 45.77 7.40 1.12
N LYS A 223 46.57 8.46 0.98
CA LYS A 223 47.89 8.39 0.33
C LYS A 223 48.90 9.00 1.25
N THR A 224 49.30 8.26 2.27
CA THR A 224 50.54 8.55 2.99
C THR A 224 51.57 7.51 2.61
N HIS A 225 52.55 7.99 1.90
CA HIS A 225 53.95 7.70 1.96
C HIS A 225 54.34 6.35 2.60
N VAL A 226 54.86 5.47 1.77
CA VAL A 226 55.88 4.53 2.14
C VAL A 226 57.14 4.99 1.43
N ASP A 227 57.99 5.77 2.13
CA ASP A 227 59.36 6.05 1.73
C ASP A 227 60.19 4.81 2.03
N HIS A 228 60.84 4.31 1.00
CA HIS A 228 61.97 3.39 1.11
C HIS A 228 63.23 4.19 1.33
N THR A 229 63.87 3.97 2.45
CA THR A 229 65.33 4.20 2.60
C THR A 229 65.99 3.14 3.44
N ALA A 230 67.02 2.52 2.82
CA ALA A 230 68.14 1.70 3.32
C ALA A 230 67.80 0.25 3.71
#